data_05f1ba08bd3d14ece497c323534d866a
#
_entry.id   05f1ba08bd3d14ece497c323534d866a
#
_cell.length_a   1.000
_cell.length_b   1.000
_cell.length_c   1.000
_cell.angle_alpha   90.00
_cell.angle_beta   90.00
_cell.angle_gamma   90.00
#
_symmetry.space_group_name_H-M   'P 1'
#
loop_
_entity.id
_entity.type
_entity.pdbx_description
1 polymer ?
#
loop_
_entity_poly.entity_id
_entity_poly.type
_entity_poly.pdbx_seq_one_letter_code
_entity_poly.pdbx_strand_id
1 'polypeptide(L)'
;MFGRTLLAALLIFGTAAPSFSQPARRTVSAATPAPDDRARQWLILVDDKNYAQSWNDAGKAFQARQKADVWAKDATAKRGPLGAVASRGLKSIDLSRNDTCVIRYDTVFAHKAAAIETVTLAFENGSWAVADYAVN
;
A
#
# COMPACT_ATOMS: atom_id res chain seq x y z
N MET A 1 -78.11 -47.75 12.73
CA MET A 1 -77.48 -47.14 13.88
C MET A 1 -76.33 -46.27 13.46
N PHE A 2 -76.38 -45.08 13.90
CA PHE A 2 -75.69 -43.95 13.25
C PHE A 2 -74.25 -43.83 13.65
N GLY A 3 -73.33 -43.97 12.72
CA GLY A 3 -71.93 -43.60 12.88
C GLY A 3 -71.61 -42.29 12.16
N ARG A 4 -71.43 -41.21 12.92
CA ARG A 4 -71.02 -39.93 12.39
C ARG A 4 -69.50 -39.90 12.32
N THR A 5 -68.96 -40.02 11.11
CA THR A 5 -67.53 -39.82 10.88
C THR A 5 -67.27 -38.35 10.77
N LEU A 6 -66.50 -37.79 11.71
CA LEU A 6 -65.98 -36.44 11.68
C LEU A 6 -64.70 -36.44 10.87
N LEU A 7 -64.73 -35.74 9.73
CA LEU A 7 -63.55 -35.48 8.91
C LEU A 7 -62.81 -34.29 9.52
N ALA A 8 -61.65 -34.52 10.14
CA ALA A 8 -60.79 -33.47 10.57
C ALA A 8 -59.92 -33.03 9.39
N ALA A 9 -60.15 -31.84 8.92
CA ALA A 9 -59.33 -31.21 7.90
C ALA A 9 -58.07 -30.61 8.58
N LEU A 10 -56.90 -31.17 8.33
CA LEU A 10 -55.63 -30.68 8.81
C LEU A 10 -55.19 -29.55 7.82
N LEU A 11 -55.33 -28.30 8.26
CA LEU A 11 -54.75 -27.13 7.58
C LEU A 11 -53.25 -27.06 7.89
N ILE A 12 -52.43 -27.41 6.92
CA ILE A 12 -50.99 -27.20 6.95
C ILE A 12 -50.74 -25.76 6.59
N PHE A 13 -50.48 -24.92 7.58
CA PHE A 13 -49.92 -23.58 7.35
C PHE A 13 -48.44 -23.71 6.98
N GLY A 14 -48.18 -23.66 5.71
CA GLY A 14 -46.81 -23.51 5.22
C GLY A 14 -46.30 -22.10 5.52
N THR A 15 -45.48 -21.98 6.57
CA THR A 15 -44.72 -20.75 6.82
C THR A 15 -43.61 -20.66 5.81
N ALA A 16 -43.80 -19.85 4.75
CA ALA A 16 -42.73 -19.45 3.87
C ALA A 16 -41.77 -18.55 4.65
N ALA A 17 -40.59 -19.06 4.98
CA ALA A 17 -39.52 -18.23 5.55
C ALA A 17 -39.05 -17.22 4.48
N PRO A 18 -38.93 -15.92 4.82
CA PRO A 18 -38.39 -14.95 3.89
C PRO A 18 -36.91 -15.28 3.65
N SER A 19 -36.59 -15.64 2.42
CA SER A 19 -35.20 -15.76 1.99
C SER A 19 -34.59 -14.37 1.95
N PHE A 20 -33.83 -14.03 2.98
CA PHE A 20 -32.96 -12.85 2.95
C PHE A 20 -31.81 -13.15 2.02
N SER A 21 -31.89 -12.65 0.79
CA SER A 21 -30.74 -12.61 -0.11
C SER A 21 -29.72 -11.69 0.51
N GLN A 22 -28.65 -12.24 1.06
CA GLN A 22 -27.48 -11.44 1.46
C GLN A 22 -26.92 -10.74 0.20
N PRO A 23 -26.72 -9.41 0.23
CA PRO A 23 -26.02 -8.75 -0.86
C PRO A 23 -24.65 -9.40 -1.00
N ALA A 24 -24.32 -9.83 -2.21
CA ALA A 24 -23.01 -10.38 -2.52
C ALA A 24 -21.96 -9.40 -1.97
N ARG A 25 -21.12 -9.85 -1.05
CA ARG A 25 -19.95 -9.08 -0.63
C ARG A 25 -19.15 -8.84 -1.89
N ARG A 26 -19.14 -7.60 -2.36
CA ARG A 26 -18.14 -7.19 -3.34
C ARG A 26 -16.81 -7.43 -2.68
N THR A 27 -16.11 -8.47 -3.10
CA THR A 27 -14.69 -8.60 -2.83
C THR A 27 -14.07 -7.38 -3.49
N VAL A 28 -13.76 -6.37 -2.68
CA VAL A 28 -12.94 -5.26 -3.14
C VAL A 28 -11.60 -5.92 -3.43
N SER A 29 -11.34 -6.19 -4.70
CA SER A 29 -10.00 -6.54 -5.14
C SER A 29 -9.11 -5.42 -4.63
N ALA A 30 -8.11 -5.75 -3.80
CA ALA A 30 -7.18 -4.76 -3.31
C ALA A 30 -6.57 -4.08 -4.54
N ALA A 31 -6.97 -2.84 -4.82
CA ALA A 31 -6.44 -2.09 -5.94
C ALA A 31 -4.94 -1.94 -5.74
N THR A 32 -4.16 -2.12 -6.81
CA THR A 32 -2.72 -1.85 -6.78
C THR A 32 -2.52 -0.42 -6.25
N PRO A 33 -1.72 -0.22 -5.17
CA PRO A 33 -1.48 1.10 -4.64
C PRO A 33 -0.94 2.04 -5.73
N ALA A 34 -1.40 3.29 -5.72
CA ALA A 34 -0.86 4.32 -6.59
C ALA A 34 0.65 4.51 -6.31
N PRO A 35 1.44 4.98 -7.30
CA PRO A 35 2.88 5.18 -7.11
C PRO A 35 3.21 6.04 -5.89
N ASP A 36 2.47 7.14 -5.67
CA ASP A 36 2.69 8.03 -4.52
C ASP A 36 2.41 7.33 -3.18
N ASP A 37 1.34 6.57 -3.09
CA ASP A 37 1.02 5.79 -1.88
C ASP A 37 2.12 4.78 -1.58
N ARG A 38 2.64 4.12 -2.61
CA ARG A 38 3.72 3.16 -2.49
C ARG A 38 5.02 3.81 -2.04
N ALA A 39 5.36 4.96 -2.61
CA ALA A 39 6.53 5.73 -2.21
C ALA A 39 6.43 6.20 -0.75
N ARG A 40 5.29 6.71 -0.32
CA ARG A 40 5.07 7.15 1.07
C ARG A 40 5.18 6.00 2.07
N GLN A 41 4.59 4.84 1.78
CA GLN A 41 4.71 3.65 2.62
C GLN A 41 6.17 3.23 2.79
N TRP A 42 6.94 3.26 1.71
CA TRP A 42 8.37 2.92 1.77
C TRP A 42 9.19 3.97 2.53
N LEU A 43 8.89 5.26 2.35
CA LEU A 43 9.58 6.35 3.05
C LEU A 43 9.38 6.28 4.57
N ILE A 44 8.24 5.79 5.06
CA ILE A 44 8.01 5.56 6.50
C ILE A 44 9.08 4.60 7.07
N LEU A 45 9.41 3.54 6.36
CA LEU A 45 10.45 2.59 6.79
C LEU A 45 11.83 3.27 6.88
N VAL A 46 12.13 4.14 5.92
CA VAL A 46 13.39 4.93 5.94
C VAL A 46 13.39 5.95 7.07
N ASP A 47 12.28 6.63 7.29
CA ASP A 47 12.12 7.62 8.39
C ASP A 47 12.30 6.96 9.76
N ASP A 48 11.77 5.76 9.93
CA ASP A 48 11.89 4.95 11.16
C ASP A 48 13.24 4.26 11.29
N LYS A 49 14.18 4.50 10.37
CA LYS A 49 15.50 3.86 10.30
C LYS A 49 15.43 2.33 10.16
N ASN A 50 14.31 1.82 9.69
CA ASN A 50 14.11 0.40 9.41
C ASN A 50 14.66 0.06 8.01
N TYR A 51 15.97 0.23 7.85
CA TYR A 51 16.63 0.11 6.56
C TYR A 51 16.61 -1.32 6.01
N ALA A 52 16.73 -2.31 6.89
CA ALA A 52 16.65 -3.72 6.49
C ALA A 52 15.29 -4.03 5.85
N GLN A 53 14.20 -3.59 6.49
CA GLN A 53 12.86 -3.80 5.95
C GLN A 53 12.62 -2.97 4.68
N SER A 54 13.13 -1.73 4.62
CA SER A 54 13.02 -0.91 3.41
C SER A 54 13.73 -1.54 2.21
N TRP A 55 14.85 -2.22 2.42
CA TRP A 55 15.53 -2.98 1.37
C TRP A 55 14.72 -4.20 0.92
N ASN A 56 14.19 -4.98 1.88
CA ASN A 56 13.35 -6.13 1.58
C ASN A 56 12.07 -5.75 0.82
N ASP A 57 11.53 -4.57 1.13
CA ASP A 57 10.28 -4.06 0.58
C ASP A 57 10.47 -3.31 -0.76
N ALA A 58 11.71 -2.99 -1.10
CA ALA A 58 12.07 -2.39 -2.38
C ALA A 58 11.99 -3.41 -3.53
N GLY A 59 11.98 -2.90 -4.75
CA GLY A 59 11.95 -3.73 -5.95
C GLY A 59 13.27 -4.40 -6.26
N LYS A 60 13.21 -5.34 -7.20
CA LYS A 60 14.39 -6.08 -7.66
C LYS A 60 15.48 -5.18 -8.22
N ALA A 61 15.10 -4.10 -8.91
CA ALA A 61 16.05 -3.12 -9.44
C ALA A 61 16.85 -2.45 -8.33
N PHE A 62 16.21 -2.10 -7.21
CA PHE A 62 16.88 -1.54 -6.04
C PHE A 62 17.84 -2.55 -5.39
N GLN A 63 17.37 -3.77 -5.20
CA GLN A 63 18.14 -4.85 -4.58
C GLN A 63 19.34 -5.30 -5.43
N ALA A 64 19.20 -5.24 -6.75
CA ALA A 64 20.30 -5.56 -7.68
C ALA A 64 21.42 -4.52 -7.66
N ARG A 65 21.12 -3.26 -7.31
CA ARG A 65 22.12 -2.17 -7.29
C ARG A 65 23.01 -2.18 -6.06
N GLN A 66 22.49 -2.66 -4.94
CA GLN A 66 23.21 -2.68 -3.66
C GLN A 66 22.66 -3.74 -2.72
N LYS A 67 23.54 -4.26 -1.89
CA LYS A 67 23.16 -5.20 -0.81
C LYS A 67 22.50 -4.47 0.34
N ALA A 68 21.77 -5.21 1.18
CA ALA A 68 21.04 -4.66 2.31
C ALA A 68 21.92 -3.90 3.31
N ASP A 69 23.11 -4.42 3.63
CA ASP A 69 24.06 -3.79 4.53
C ASP A 69 24.68 -2.52 3.94
N VAL A 70 24.92 -2.51 2.64
CA VAL A 70 25.41 -1.32 1.91
C VAL A 70 24.35 -0.22 1.92
N TRP A 71 23.11 -0.58 1.65
CA TRP A 71 21.98 0.35 1.73
C TRP A 71 21.82 0.94 3.13
N ALA A 72 21.87 0.12 4.18
CA ALA A 72 21.75 0.59 5.55
C ALA A 72 22.84 1.60 5.93
N LYS A 73 24.06 1.38 5.50
CA LYS A 73 25.19 2.32 5.69
C LYS A 73 24.98 3.62 4.90
N ASP A 74 24.59 3.51 3.65
CA ASP A 74 24.37 4.66 2.76
C ASP A 74 23.21 5.53 3.26
N ALA A 75 22.08 4.91 3.63
CA ALA A 75 20.92 5.60 4.17
C ALA A 75 21.25 6.29 5.50
N THR A 76 22.00 5.65 6.39
CA THR A 76 22.46 6.24 7.64
C THR A 76 23.35 7.46 7.38
N ALA A 77 24.28 7.36 6.43
CA ALA A 77 25.16 8.47 6.08
C ALA A 77 24.41 9.66 5.46
N LYS A 78 23.41 9.40 4.62
CA LYS A 78 22.61 10.44 3.96
C LYS A 78 21.57 11.08 4.89
N ARG A 79 20.88 10.27 5.68
CA ARG A 79 19.74 10.69 6.50
C ARG A 79 20.16 11.14 7.91
N GLY A 80 21.23 10.58 8.48
CA GLY A 80 21.67 10.88 9.83
C GLY A 80 21.92 12.38 10.07
N PRO A 81 22.69 13.08 9.24
CA PRO A 81 22.94 14.51 9.41
C PRO A 81 21.70 15.40 9.24
N LEU A 82 20.68 14.92 8.54
CA LEU A 82 19.46 15.70 8.26
C LEU A 82 18.50 15.73 9.45
N GLY A 83 18.56 14.73 10.31
CA GLY A 83 17.64 14.56 11.43
C GLY A 83 16.26 14.05 11.00
N ALA A 84 15.28 14.19 11.90
CA ALA A 84 13.91 13.74 11.67
C ALA A 84 13.20 14.59 10.61
N VAL A 85 12.24 13.98 9.90
CA VAL A 85 11.33 14.69 8.99
C VAL A 85 10.37 15.54 9.81
N ALA A 86 10.35 16.84 9.55
CA ALA A 86 9.38 17.78 10.13
C ALA A 86 8.13 17.88 9.25
N SER A 87 8.30 17.93 7.92
CA SER A 87 7.20 17.92 6.95
C SER A 87 7.67 17.38 5.61
N ARG A 88 6.72 16.82 4.84
CA ARG A 88 6.95 16.33 3.48
C ARG A 88 5.74 16.62 2.62
N GLY A 89 5.93 17.32 1.53
CA GLY A 89 4.90 17.63 0.55
C GLY A 89 5.25 17.08 -0.82
N LEU A 90 4.24 16.58 -1.54
CA LEU A 90 4.42 16.15 -2.92
C LEU A 90 4.77 17.35 -3.80
N LYS A 91 5.89 17.28 -4.51
CA LYS A 91 6.33 18.30 -5.46
C LYS A 91 5.93 17.94 -6.89
N SER A 92 6.24 16.73 -7.33
CA SER A 92 5.95 16.28 -8.69
C SER A 92 5.87 14.77 -8.80
N ILE A 93 5.05 14.31 -9.75
CA ILE A 93 5.00 12.91 -10.21
C ILE A 93 5.27 12.93 -11.71
N ASP A 94 6.25 12.16 -12.16
CA ASP A 94 6.60 12.00 -13.57
C ASP A 94 6.42 10.54 -13.98
N LEU A 95 5.45 10.32 -14.85
CA LEU A 95 5.10 9.03 -15.48
C LEU A 95 5.44 9.03 -16.98
N SER A 96 6.49 9.73 -17.38
CA SER A 96 6.92 9.84 -18.79
C SER A 96 7.25 8.50 -19.44
N ARG A 97 7.47 7.46 -18.64
CA ARG A 97 7.60 6.06 -19.07
C ARG A 97 6.52 5.21 -18.44
N ASN A 98 5.98 4.26 -19.18
CA ASN A 98 4.87 3.40 -18.73
C ASN A 98 5.24 2.48 -17.56
N ASP A 99 6.51 2.21 -17.36
CA ASP A 99 7.06 1.28 -16.36
C ASP A 99 7.89 1.97 -15.28
N THR A 100 8.02 3.28 -15.33
CA THR A 100 8.84 4.05 -14.40
C THR A 100 8.12 5.31 -13.94
N CYS A 101 8.11 5.53 -12.64
CA CYS A 101 7.55 6.71 -12.02
C CYS A 101 8.62 7.40 -11.17
N VAL A 102 8.84 8.68 -11.38
CA VAL A 102 9.75 9.50 -10.56
C VAL A 102 8.93 10.47 -9.74
N ILE A 103 9.01 10.34 -8.43
CA ILE A 103 8.28 11.19 -7.49
C ILE A 103 9.27 12.05 -6.71
N ARG A 104 8.99 13.34 -6.64
CA ARG A 104 9.78 14.30 -5.85
C ARG A 104 8.93 14.88 -4.75
N TYR A 105 9.55 15.03 -3.59
CA TYR A 105 8.96 15.66 -2.42
C TYR A 105 9.80 16.84 -1.98
N ASP A 106 9.16 17.94 -1.63
CA ASP A 106 9.76 19.00 -0.84
C ASP A 106 9.70 18.56 0.62
N THR A 107 10.85 18.34 1.23
CA THR A 107 10.96 17.81 2.59
C THR A 107 11.71 18.78 3.49
N VAL A 108 11.17 19.01 4.66
CA VAL A 108 11.83 19.74 5.75
C VAL A 108 12.32 18.72 6.77
N PHE A 109 13.63 18.69 6.98
CA PHE A 109 14.27 17.91 8.03
C PHE A 109 14.61 18.82 9.21
N ALA A 110 14.80 18.25 10.38
CA ALA A 110 15.17 18.99 11.59
C ALA A 110 16.44 19.83 11.40
N HIS A 111 17.41 19.36 10.60
CA HIS A 111 18.69 20.02 10.34
C HIS A 111 18.88 20.47 8.88
N LYS A 112 17.86 20.40 8.07
CA LYS A 112 17.85 20.90 6.70
C LYS A 112 16.47 21.37 6.30
N ALA A 113 16.31 22.69 6.20
CA ALA A 113 14.99 23.33 5.97
C ALA A 113 14.47 23.14 4.54
N ALA A 114 15.34 22.90 3.57
CA ALA A 114 14.94 22.70 2.18
C ALA A 114 15.71 21.53 1.58
N ALA A 115 15.02 20.43 1.37
CA ALA A 115 15.57 19.25 0.73
C ALA A 115 14.58 18.71 -0.31
N ILE A 116 15.12 18.07 -1.33
CA ILE A 116 14.35 17.32 -2.32
C ILE A 116 14.62 15.83 -2.12
N GLU A 117 13.58 15.09 -1.77
CA GLU A 117 13.64 13.63 -1.81
C GLU A 117 13.08 13.16 -3.15
N THR A 118 13.80 12.28 -3.81
CA THR A 118 13.40 11.68 -5.09
C THR A 118 13.27 10.16 -4.90
N VAL A 119 12.08 9.65 -5.12
CA VAL A 119 11.81 8.20 -5.13
C VAL A 119 11.48 7.79 -6.56
N THR A 120 12.26 6.88 -7.10
CA THR A 120 12.00 6.26 -8.40
C THR A 120 11.37 4.91 -8.18
N LEU A 121 10.23 4.66 -8.84
CA LEU A 121 9.54 3.37 -8.81
C LEU A 121 9.57 2.73 -10.19
N ALA A 122 9.67 1.42 -10.20
CA ALA A 122 9.50 0.59 -11.38
C ALA A 122 8.22 -0.25 -11.23
N PHE A 123 7.52 -0.45 -12.35
CA PHE A 123 6.36 -1.34 -12.37
C PHE A 123 6.86 -2.78 -12.58
N GLU A 124 6.73 -3.60 -11.56
CA GLU A 124 7.21 -4.98 -11.53
C GLU A 124 6.07 -5.91 -11.09
N ASN A 125 5.84 -6.99 -11.82
CA ASN A 125 4.87 -8.03 -11.46
C ASN A 125 3.46 -7.47 -11.10
N GLY A 126 3.00 -6.46 -11.84
CA GLY A 126 1.68 -5.87 -11.64
C GLY A 126 1.58 -4.85 -10.50
N SER A 127 2.69 -4.40 -9.94
CA SER A 127 2.71 -3.39 -8.88
C SER A 127 3.92 -2.46 -8.96
N TRP A 128 3.81 -1.29 -8.34
CA TRP A 128 4.92 -0.35 -8.21
C TRP A 128 5.85 -0.79 -7.09
N ALA A 129 7.15 -0.78 -7.36
CA ALA A 129 8.20 -1.09 -6.39
C ALA A 129 9.30 -0.02 -6.45
N VAL A 130 9.87 0.32 -5.30
CA VAL A 130 10.95 1.32 -5.24
C VAL A 130 12.20 0.77 -5.94
N ALA A 131 12.71 1.54 -6.89
CA ALA A 131 13.89 1.22 -7.68
C ALA A 131 15.10 2.09 -7.32
N ASP A 132 14.89 3.31 -6.81
CA ASP A 132 15.95 4.22 -6.41
C ASP A 132 15.44 5.25 -5.39
N TYR A 133 16.37 5.78 -4.60
CA TYR A 133 16.11 6.86 -3.65
C TYR A 133 17.30 7.83 -3.62
N ALA A 134 16.99 9.11 -3.63
CA ALA A 134 17.97 10.17 -3.47
C ALA A 134 17.41 11.29 -2.59
N VAL A 135 18.29 11.96 -1.88
CA VAL A 135 18.01 13.18 -1.12
C VAL A 135 19.15 14.19 -1.29
N ASN A 136 18.81 15.44 -1.52
CA ASN A 136 19.78 16.55 -1.75
C ASN A 136 19.28 17.86 -1.13
#